data_1005785589650a9a3c166f9021ebfb14
#
_entry.id   1005785589650a9a3c166f9021ebfb14
#
_cell.length_a   1.000
_cell.length_b   1.000
_cell.length_c   1.000
_cell.angle_alpha   90.00
_cell.angle_beta   90.00
_cell.angle_gamma   90.00
#
_symmetry.space_group_name_H-M   'P 1'
#
loop_
_entity.id
_entity.type
_entity.pdbx_description
1 polymer ?
#
loop_
_entity_poly.entity_id
_entity_poly.type
_entity_poly.pdbx_seq_one_letter_code
_entity_poly.pdbx_strand_id
1 'polypeptide(L)'
;DLGVSSLQLDRPERGFSFMADGPLDMRMDASAPVSAADWLASVDERTLADTLYRLGDERYSRRIARSVVEVRRRTPIVRTGQLADLVVRALPGAARGGRIHPATRTFQAIRMHVNDELGGLERGLEAARRCLCPGGRLAVISFHSHEDRVVKHYLRAHFEVLTKKPVEAMPGEVHDNPRARSAKLRCGLRREDVA
;
A
#
# COMPACT_ATOMS: atom_id res chain seq x y z
N ASP A 1 3.16 -13.11 3.63
CA ASP A 1 2.18 -12.05 3.33
C ASP A 1 2.87 -10.69 3.43
N LEU A 2 2.44 -9.77 2.60
CA LEU A 2 2.92 -8.40 2.57
C LEU A 2 1.82 -7.43 3.06
N GLY A 3 2.24 -6.19 3.36
CA GLY A 3 1.33 -5.10 3.73
C GLY A 3 0.82 -5.16 5.16
N VAL A 4 -0.31 -4.49 5.39
CA VAL A 4 -0.93 -4.36 6.72
C VAL A 4 -1.66 -5.62 7.14
N SER A 5 -1.60 -5.95 8.43
CA SER A 5 -2.38 -7.03 9.00
C SER A 5 -3.84 -6.62 9.22
N SER A 6 -4.72 -7.62 9.33
CA SER A 6 -6.13 -7.40 9.68
C SER A 6 -6.27 -6.67 11.02
N LEU A 7 -5.44 -7.01 12.02
CA LEU A 7 -5.44 -6.33 13.32
C LEU A 7 -5.13 -4.84 13.22
N GLN A 8 -4.25 -4.43 12.30
CA GLN A 8 -3.95 -3.02 12.07
C GLN A 8 -5.11 -2.29 11.40
N LEU A 9 -5.79 -2.94 10.44
CA LEU A 9 -6.95 -2.36 9.73
C LEU A 9 -8.19 -2.26 10.62
N ASP A 10 -8.38 -3.21 11.53
CA ASP A 10 -9.58 -3.31 12.37
C ASP A 10 -9.51 -2.44 13.63
N ARG A 11 -8.36 -1.79 13.89
CA ARG A 11 -8.14 -0.88 15.03
C ARG A 11 -8.17 0.58 14.59
N PRO A 12 -9.24 1.35 14.87
CA PRO A 12 -9.35 2.74 14.45
C PRO A 12 -8.21 3.62 14.95
N GLU A 13 -7.70 3.33 16.15
CA GLU A 13 -6.60 4.08 16.77
C GLU A 13 -5.28 3.97 16.00
N ARG A 14 -5.14 2.99 15.10
CA ARG A 14 -3.96 2.83 14.25
C ARG A 14 -4.01 3.66 12.96
N GLY A 15 -5.17 4.19 12.60
CA GLY A 15 -5.35 5.12 11.47
C GLY A 15 -5.19 4.52 10.07
N PHE A 16 -5.15 3.20 9.91
CA PHE A 16 -5.00 2.54 8.59
C PHE A 16 -6.30 2.53 7.78
N SER A 17 -7.44 2.66 8.44
CA SER A 17 -8.76 2.60 7.83
C SER A 17 -9.54 3.88 8.10
N PHE A 18 -10.45 4.23 7.21
CA PHE A 18 -11.42 5.31 7.36
C PHE A 18 -12.86 4.78 7.57
N MET A 19 -13.02 3.47 7.74
CA MET A 19 -14.33 2.85 8.02
C MET A 19 -14.85 3.22 9.42
N ALA A 20 -13.93 3.42 10.35
CA ALA A 20 -14.17 4.06 11.64
C ALA A 20 -13.18 5.22 11.78
N ASP A 21 -13.65 6.35 12.31
CA ASP A 21 -12.81 7.52 12.47
C ASP A 21 -11.81 7.35 13.62
N GLY A 22 -10.55 7.65 13.35
CA GLY A 22 -9.45 7.53 14.31
C GLY A 22 -8.33 8.54 14.02
N PRO A 23 -7.26 8.54 14.86
CA PRO A 23 -6.07 9.33 14.57
C PRO A 23 -5.48 8.96 13.21
N LEU A 24 -4.99 9.95 12.47
CA LEU A 24 -4.35 9.73 11.18
C LEU A 24 -2.87 9.35 11.37
N ASP A 25 -2.62 8.15 11.91
CA ASP A 25 -1.28 7.66 12.25
C ASP A 25 -0.64 6.89 11.10
N MET A 26 -1.17 5.74 10.73
CA MET A 26 -0.73 4.82 9.67
C MET A 26 0.69 4.22 9.86
N ARG A 27 1.39 4.42 10.96
CA ARG A 27 2.71 3.81 11.20
C ARG A 27 2.54 2.32 11.52
N MET A 28 3.25 1.45 10.82
CA MET A 28 3.32 0.01 11.16
C MET A 28 4.09 -0.16 12.47
N ASP A 29 5.24 0.52 12.59
CA ASP A 29 6.00 0.68 13.83
C ASP A 29 5.58 1.97 14.53
N ALA A 30 4.89 1.85 15.67
CA ALA A 30 4.42 3.00 16.43
C ALA A 30 5.56 3.89 16.99
N SER A 31 6.81 3.37 17.06
CA SER A 31 7.98 4.13 17.47
C SER A 31 8.60 4.99 16.34
N ALA A 32 8.16 4.78 15.09
CA ALA A 32 8.63 5.60 13.98
C ALA A 32 8.28 7.08 14.20
N PRO A 33 9.17 8.03 13.82
CA PRO A 33 9.04 9.42 14.25
C PRO A 33 7.93 10.21 13.55
N VAL A 34 7.48 9.78 12.36
CA VAL A 34 6.59 10.57 11.49
C VAL A 34 5.32 9.77 11.19
N SER A 35 4.19 10.26 11.70
CA SER A 35 2.86 9.73 11.36
C SER A 35 2.37 10.26 10.00
N ALA A 36 1.26 9.72 9.50
CA ALA A 36 0.61 10.24 8.31
C ALA A 36 0.14 11.71 8.50
N ALA A 37 -0.33 12.06 9.68
CA ALA A 37 -0.72 13.44 10.02
C ALA A 37 0.50 14.38 9.98
N ASP A 38 1.62 13.99 10.57
CA ASP A 38 2.86 14.79 10.58
C ASP A 38 3.39 15.00 9.17
N TRP A 39 3.41 13.93 8.38
CA TRP A 39 3.83 14.03 6.98
C TRP A 39 2.90 14.96 6.18
N LEU A 40 1.58 14.81 6.28
CA LEU A 40 0.63 15.68 5.59
C LEU A 40 0.71 17.13 6.07
N ALA A 41 1.11 17.38 7.31
CA ALA A 41 1.27 18.73 7.82
C ALA A 41 2.41 19.49 7.15
N SER A 42 3.47 18.80 6.72
CA SER A 42 4.72 19.42 6.23
C SER A 42 5.01 19.22 4.73
N VAL A 43 4.51 18.13 4.11
CA VAL A 43 4.82 17.79 2.71
C VAL A 43 4.38 18.89 1.74
N ASP A 44 5.18 19.21 0.72
CA ASP A 44 4.79 20.14 -0.34
C ASP A 44 3.75 19.52 -1.30
N GLU A 45 3.00 20.39 -2.01
CA GLU A 45 1.91 19.97 -2.90
C GLU A 45 2.39 19.02 -4.00
N ARG A 46 3.56 19.28 -4.57
CA ARG A 46 4.10 18.48 -5.68
C ARG A 46 4.48 17.07 -5.19
N THR A 47 5.24 16.99 -4.11
CA THR A 47 5.64 15.70 -3.52
C THR A 47 4.42 14.88 -3.11
N LEU A 48 3.40 15.53 -2.50
CA LEU A 48 2.16 14.84 -2.18
C LEU A 48 1.45 14.31 -3.42
N ALA A 49 1.30 15.14 -4.46
CA ALA A 49 0.65 14.74 -5.71
C ALA A 49 1.39 13.56 -6.38
N ASP A 50 2.73 13.64 -6.43
CA ASP A 50 3.56 12.59 -7.02
C ASP A 50 3.45 11.27 -6.22
N THR A 51 3.42 11.33 -4.89
CA THR A 51 3.22 10.17 -4.01
C THR A 51 1.86 9.52 -4.26
N LEU A 52 0.78 10.30 -4.26
CA LEU A 52 -0.57 9.79 -4.52
C LEU A 52 -0.69 9.15 -5.91
N TYR A 53 -0.05 9.73 -6.91
CA TYR A 53 -0.04 9.19 -8.26
C TYR A 53 0.77 7.90 -8.36
N ARG A 54 2.01 7.89 -7.86
CA ARG A 54 2.94 6.76 -8.02
C ARG A 54 2.58 5.55 -7.15
N LEU A 55 2.15 5.77 -5.91
CA LEU A 55 1.87 4.69 -4.95
C LEU A 55 0.40 4.32 -4.87
N GLY A 56 -0.50 5.22 -5.28
CA GLY A 56 -1.95 4.97 -5.22
C GLY A 56 -2.62 4.80 -6.58
N ASP A 57 -1.91 5.00 -7.69
CA ASP A 57 -2.52 5.11 -9.02
C ASP A 57 -3.68 6.14 -9.04
N GLU A 58 -3.56 7.22 -8.22
CA GLU A 58 -4.62 8.21 -8.04
C GLU A 58 -4.60 9.25 -9.17
N ARG A 59 -5.58 9.18 -10.05
CA ARG A 59 -5.66 10.06 -11.22
C ARG A 59 -5.88 11.53 -10.87
N TYR A 60 -6.54 11.79 -9.73
CA TYR A 60 -6.85 13.14 -9.26
C TYR A 60 -5.83 13.63 -8.22
N SER A 61 -4.64 13.03 -8.17
CA SER A 61 -3.59 13.27 -7.19
C SER A 61 -3.28 14.75 -6.98
N ARG A 62 -3.12 15.54 -8.08
CA ARG A 62 -2.86 16.99 -8.01
C ARG A 62 -3.99 17.76 -7.35
N ARG A 63 -5.23 17.39 -7.65
CA ARG A 63 -6.41 18.06 -7.10
C ARG A 63 -6.58 17.76 -5.61
N ILE A 64 -6.33 16.50 -5.22
CA ILE A 64 -6.34 16.08 -3.81
C ILE A 64 -5.21 16.77 -3.05
N ALA A 65 -3.98 16.77 -3.58
CA ALA A 65 -2.83 17.40 -2.96
C ALA A 65 -3.07 18.90 -2.72
N ARG A 66 -3.59 19.64 -3.72
CA ARG A 66 -3.97 21.05 -3.57
C ARG A 66 -4.97 21.24 -2.45
N SER A 67 -6.06 20.44 -2.41
CA SER A 67 -7.07 20.52 -1.36
C SER A 67 -6.48 20.24 0.03
N VAL A 68 -5.57 19.27 0.17
CA VAL A 68 -4.88 19.00 1.43
C VAL A 68 -4.07 20.21 1.89
N VAL A 69 -3.26 20.78 1.00
CA VAL A 69 -2.40 21.93 1.31
C VAL A 69 -3.23 23.18 1.65
N GLU A 70 -4.35 23.40 0.98
CA GLU A 70 -5.27 24.52 1.27
C GLU A 70 -5.95 24.35 2.64
N VAL A 71 -6.49 23.16 2.93
CA VAL A 71 -7.24 22.92 4.17
C VAL A 71 -6.33 22.95 5.40
N ARG A 72 -5.13 22.32 5.32
CA ARG A 72 -4.22 22.26 6.48
C ARG A 72 -3.72 23.63 6.95
N ARG A 73 -3.74 24.66 6.09
CA ARG A 73 -3.41 26.06 6.46
C ARG A 73 -4.39 26.65 7.47
N ARG A 74 -5.62 26.12 7.52
CA ARG A 74 -6.69 26.61 8.39
C ARG A 74 -6.98 25.64 9.52
N THR A 75 -6.97 24.34 9.22
CA THR A 75 -7.35 23.27 10.15
C THR A 75 -6.42 22.07 9.95
N PRO A 76 -5.69 21.64 10.98
CA PRO A 76 -4.86 20.44 10.90
C PRO A 76 -5.69 19.20 10.50
N ILE A 77 -5.12 18.35 9.63
CA ILE A 77 -5.73 17.09 9.21
C ILE A 77 -5.13 15.98 10.07
N VAL A 78 -5.80 15.65 11.17
CA VAL A 78 -5.28 14.72 12.19
C VAL A 78 -6.14 13.47 12.38
N ARG A 79 -7.25 13.36 11.64
CA ARG A 79 -8.15 12.22 11.73
C ARG A 79 -8.42 11.60 10.36
N THR A 80 -8.69 10.30 10.37
CA THR A 80 -8.95 9.52 9.14
C THR A 80 -10.21 10.01 8.42
N GLY A 81 -11.29 10.31 9.15
CA GLY A 81 -12.52 10.84 8.57
C GLY A 81 -12.32 12.20 7.89
N GLN A 82 -11.53 13.11 8.51
CA GLN A 82 -11.20 14.40 7.88
C GLN A 82 -10.54 14.24 6.52
N LEU A 83 -9.53 13.34 6.43
CA LEU A 83 -8.84 13.06 5.17
C LEU A 83 -9.77 12.41 4.16
N ALA A 84 -10.58 11.43 4.55
CA ALA A 84 -11.50 10.74 3.65
C ALA A 84 -12.52 11.70 3.05
N ASP A 85 -13.15 12.55 3.88
CA ASP A 85 -14.12 13.58 3.46
C ASP A 85 -13.47 14.61 2.52
N LEU A 86 -12.23 15.01 2.80
CA LEU A 86 -11.50 15.95 1.99
C LEU A 86 -11.25 15.36 0.60
N VAL A 87 -10.83 14.11 0.51
CA VAL A 87 -10.63 13.40 -0.77
C VAL A 87 -11.92 13.34 -1.55
N VAL A 88 -13.04 12.93 -0.92
CA VAL A 88 -14.36 12.86 -1.59
C VAL A 88 -14.77 14.23 -2.13
N ARG A 89 -14.59 15.30 -1.35
CA ARG A 89 -14.92 16.68 -1.79
C ARG A 89 -14.02 17.15 -2.94
N ALA A 90 -12.75 16.77 -2.93
CA ALA A 90 -11.80 17.13 -3.98
C ALA A 90 -12.12 16.48 -5.33
N LEU A 91 -12.81 15.35 -5.36
CA LEU A 91 -13.11 14.63 -6.60
C LEU A 91 -14.31 15.21 -7.37
N PRO A 92 -14.30 15.16 -8.72
CA PRO A 92 -15.49 15.45 -9.52
C PRO A 92 -16.64 14.50 -9.15
N GLY A 93 -17.89 14.95 -9.30
CA GLY A 93 -19.08 14.14 -8.97
C GLY A 93 -19.08 12.77 -9.62
N ALA A 94 -18.75 12.69 -10.91
CA ALA A 94 -18.67 11.42 -11.67
C ALA A 94 -17.59 10.45 -11.15
N ALA A 95 -16.59 10.92 -10.42
CA ALA A 95 -15.52 10.09 -9.87
C ALA A 95 -15.82 9.59 -8.44
N ARG A 96 -16.93 10.04 -7.82
CA ARG A 96 -17.32 9.63 -6.46
C ARG A 96 -18.06 8.30 -6.41
N GLY A 97 -18.71 7.91 -7.52
CA GLY A 97 -19.45 6.66 -7.64
C GLY A 97 -18.55 5.59 -8.27
N GLY A 98 -18.02 4.69 -7.47
CA GLY A 98 -17.17 3.61 -7.94
C GLY A 98 -17.35 2.34 -7.10
N ARG A 99 -16.78 1.22 -7.57
CA ARG A 99 -16.79 -0.07 -6.85
C ARG A 99 -16.03 -0.01 -5.52
N ILE A 100 -15.05 0.90 -5.42
CA ILE A 100 -14.24 1.12 -4.22
C ILE A 100 -14.43 2.56 -3.74
N HIS A 101 -14.33 2.78 -2.45
CA HIS A 101 -14.45 4.12 -1.88
C HIS A 101 -13.38 5.06 -2.44
N PRO A 102 -13.69 6.30 -2.79
CA PRO A 102 -12.78 7.25 -3.42
C PRO A 102 -11.46 7.49 -2.66
N ALA A 103 -11.50 7.48 -1.32
CA ALA A 103 -10.32 7.69 -0.49
C ALA A 103 -9.35 6.49 -0.46
N THR A 104 -9.75 5.30 -0.92
CA THR A 104 -8.95 4.07 -0.77
C THR A 104 -7.55 4.22 -1.35
N ARG A 105 -7.41 4.78 -2.55
CA ARG A 105 -6.12 4.96 -3.23
C ARG A 105 -5.23 5.97 -2.52
N THR A 106 -5.82 7.04 -2.02
CA THR A 106 -5.12 8.07 -1.24
C THR A 106 -4.58 7.47 0.06
N PHE A 107 -5.41 6.73 0.81
CA PHE A 107 -4.98 6.06 2.04
C PHE A 107 -3.86 5.05 1.78
N GLN A 108 -4.00 4.22 0.74
CA GLN A 108 -2.96 3.28 0.33
C GLN A 108 -1.64 3.98 0.03
N ALA A 109 -1.67 5.06 -0.75
CA ALA A 109 -0.46 5.79 -1.14
C ALA A 109 0.25 6.40 0.07
N ILE A 110 -0.49 7.03 0.98
CA ILE A 110 0.06 7.64 2.19
C ILE A 110 0.65 6.56 3.10
N ARG A 111 -0.06 5.45 3.32
CA ARG A 111 0.40 4.32 4.11
C ARG A 111 1.72 3.76 3.58
N MET A 112 1.76 3.49 2.27
CA MET A 112 2.97 2.97 1.61
C MET A 112 4.16 3.91 1.73
N HIS A 113 3.91 5.23 1.68
CA HIS A 113 4.96 6.24 1.84
C HIS A 113 5.46 6.30 3.29
N VAL A 114 4.57 6.42 4.27
CA VAL A 114 4.91 6.54 5.69
C VAL A 114 5.73 5.34 6.18
N ASN A 115 5.45 4.16 5.64
CA ASN A 115 6.10 2.91 6.06
C ASN A 115 7.22 2.44 5.12
N ASP A 116 7.58 3.18 4.08
CA ASP A 116 8.54 2.75 3.05
C ASP A 116 8.28 1.31 2.58
N GLU A 117 6.99 0.97 2.31
CA GLU A 117 6.57 -0.41 2.08
C GLU A 117 7.30 -1.06 0.89
N LEU A 118 7.49 -0.33 -0.21
CA LEU A 118 8.16 -0.90 -1.40
C LEU A 118 9.66 -1.07 -1.18
N GLY A 119 10.33 -0.10 -0.55
CA GLY A 119 11.75 -0.23 -0.20
C GLY A 119 11.97 -1.35 0.82
N GLY A 120 11.09 -1.46 1.82
CA GLY A 120 11.09 -2.57 2.77
C GLY A 120 10.90 -3.93 2.09
N LEU A 121 9.99 -4.01 1.12
CA LEU A 121 9.75 -5.22 0.34
C LEU A 121 11.00 -5.63 -0.46
N GLU A 122 11.65 -4.69 -1.15
CA GLU A 122 12.87 -4.98 -1.92
C GLU A 122 14.00 -5.50 -1.02
N ARG A 123 14.22 -4.84 0.14
CA ARG A 123 15.18 -5.32 1.14
C ARG A 123 14.83 -6.70 1.70
N GLY A 124 13.55 -6.96 1.95
CA GLY A 124 13.05 -8.25 2.43
C GLY A 124 13.24 -9.38 1.42
N LEU A 125 12.97 -9.12 0.14
CA LEU A 125 13.20 -10.07 -0.95
C LEU A 125 14.69 -10.42 -1.10
N GLU A 126 15.57 -9.42 -1.01
CA GLU A 126 17.02 -9.65 -1.06
C GLU A 126 17.51 -10.44 0.17
N ALA A 127 17.03 -10.13 1.36
CA ALA A 127 17.35 -10.88 2.56
C ALA A 127 16.87 -12.35 2.46
N ALA A 128 15.64 -12.56 1.98
CA ALA A 128 15.10 -13.90 1.74
C ALA A 128 15.95 -14.70 0.74
N ARG A 129 16.39 -14.06 -0.35
CA ARG A 129 17.27 -14.68 -1.35
C ARG A 129 18.58 -15.18 -0.73
N ARG A 130 19.19 -14.37 0.15
CA ARG A 130 20.45 -14.72 0.82
C ARG A 130 20.29 -15.87 1.81
N CYS A 131 19.14 -15.97 2.47
CA CYS A 131 18.86 -17.03 3.45
C CYS A 131 18.50 -18.39 2.82
N LEU A 132 18.06 -18.39 1.56
CA LEU A 132 17.69 -19.64 0.88
C LEU A 132 18.94 -20.38 0.38
N CYS A 133 18.96 -21.70 0.48
CA CYS A 133 19.92 -22.54 -0.23
C CYS A 133 19.64 -22.55 -1.75
N PRO A 134 20.63 -22.85 -2.61
CA PRO A 134 20.37 -23.16 -4.00
C PRO A 134 19.26 -24.22 -4.13
N GLY A 135 18.33 -24.03 -5.07
CA GLY A 135 17.14 -24.88 -5.19
C GLY A 135 16.03 -24.59 -4.16
N GLY A 136 16.25 -23.68 -3.21
CA GLY A 136 15.22 -23.24 -2.26
C GLY A 136 14.10 -22.45 -2.95
N ARG A 137 12.88 -22.54 -2.43
CA ARG A 137 11.69 -21.88 -2.98
C ARG A 137 11.34 -20.65 -2.18
N LEU A 138 11.08 -19.53 -2.88
CA LEU A 138 10.51 -18.31 -2.33
C LEU A 138 9.07 -18.16 -2.84
N ALA A 139 8.11 -18.16 -1.93
CA ALA A 139 6.71 -17.87 -2.21
C ALA A 139 6.30 -16.56 -1.55
N VAL A 140 5.72 -15.64 -2.31
CA VAL A 140 5.33 -14.29 -1.86
C VAL A 140 3.88 -14.04 -2.21
N ILE A 141 3.08 -13.60 -1.23
CA ILE A 141 1.70 -13.16 -1.43
C ILE A 141 1.66 -11.65 -1.32
N SER A 142 1.22 -10.99 -2.38
CA SER A 142 0.98 -9.55 -2.45
C SER A 142 -0.51 -9.25 -2.56
N PHE A 143 -0.94 -8.05 -2.09
CA PHE A 143 -2.35 -7.65 -2.05
C PHE A 143 -2.70 -6.48 -2.98
N HIS A 144 -1.71 -5.86 -3.61
CA HIS A 144 -1.94 -4.82 -4.61
C HIS A 144 -0.92 -4.83 -5.75
N SER A 145 -1.22 -4.07 -6.81
CA SER A 145 -0.47 -4.07 -8.07
C SER A 145 1.00 -3.65 -7.93
N HIS A 146 1.29 -2.71 -7.02
CA HIS A 146 2.67 -2.21 -6.83
C HIS A 146 3.56 -3.29 -6.20
N GLU A 147 3.09 -3.95 -5.14
CA GLU A 147 3.80 -5.09 -4.54
C GLU A 147 4.01 -6.21 -5.57
N ASP A 148 2.94 -6.63 -6.26
CA ASP A 148 3.00 -7.69 -7.26
C ASP A 148 4.01 -7.38 -8.36
N ARG A 149 4.10 -6.10 -8.76
CA ARG A 149 5.08 -5.64 -9.77
C ARG A 149 6.51 -5.80 -9.25
N VAL A 150 6.80 -5.36 -8.03
CA VAL A 150 8.14 -5.50 -7.41
C VAL A 150 8.52 -6.98 -7.30
N VAL A 151 7.65 -7.82 -6.73
CA VAL A 151 7.87 -9.26 -6.58
C VAL A 151 8.12 -9.91 -7.93
N LYS A 152 7.28 -9.62 -8.93
CA LYS A 152 7.41 -10.15 -10.30
C LYS A 152 8.78 -9.81 -10.91
N HIS A 153 9.19 -8.54 -10.81
CA HIS A 153 10.48 -8.10 -11.39
C HIS A 153 11.64 -8.71 -10.63
N TYR A 154 11.58 -8.76 -9.30
CA TYR A 154 12.62 -9.35 -8.48
C TYR A 154 12.81 -10.85 -8.76
N LEU A 155 11.70 -11.63 -8.79
CA LEU A 155 11.77 -13.06 -9.10
C LEU A 155 12.32 -13.32 -10.50
N ARG A 156 11.95 -12.51 -11.49
CA ARG A 156 12.51 -12.66 -12.86
C ARG A 156 14.00 -12.41 -12.93
N ALA A 157 14.50 -11.46 -12.16
CA ALA A 157 15.92 -11.13 -12.15
C ALA A 157 16.77 -12.17 -11.41
N HIS A 158 16.28 -12.73 -10.31
CA HIS A 158 17.11 -13.48 -9.36
C HIS A 158 16.72 -14.96 -9.18
N PHE A 159 15.57 -15.40 -9.70
CA PHE A 159 15.03 -16.73 -9.50
C PHE A 159 14.66 -17.40 -10.84
N GLU A 160 14.58 -18.71 -10.85
CA GLU A 160 13.81 -19.43 -11.85
C GLU A 160 12.33 -19.32 -11.49
N VAL A 161 11.54 -18.69 -12.37
CA VAL A 161 10.14 -18.36 -12.09
C VAL A 161 9.27 -19.60 -12.21
N LEU A 162 8.68 -20.05 -11.11
CA LEU A 162 7.77 -21.18 -11.07
C LEU A 162 6.33 -20.78 -11.45
N THR A 163 5.93 -19.55 -11.14
CA THR A 163 4.59 -19.02 -11.48
C THR A 163 4.69 -17.92 -12.54
N LYS A 164 4.49 -18.25 -13.82
CA LYS A 164 4.47 -17.24 -14.91
C LYS A 164 3.36 -16.20 -14.72
N LYS A 165 2.17 -16.65 -14.30
CA LYS A 165 1.05 -15.80 -13.85
C LYS A 165 0.92 -15.95 -12.34
N PRO A 166 0.42 -14.91 -11.61
CA PRO A 166 0.15 -15.09 -10.19
C PRO A 166 -0.95 -16.14 -9.99
N VAL A 167 -0.87 -16.88 -8.90
CA VAL A 167 -1.99 -17.71 -8.43
C VAL A 167 -2.89 -16.80 -7.61
N GLU A 168 -4.17 -16.80 -7.92
CA GLU A 168 -5.19 -15.99 -7.26
C GLU A 168 -6.11 -16.87 -6.41
N ALA A 169 -6.76 -16.30 -5.41
CA ALA A 169 -7.67 -17.01 -4.54
C ALA A 169 -8.87 -17.58 -5.32
N MET A 170 -9.29 -18.77 -4.95
CA MET A 170 -10.46 -19.43 -5.53
C MET A 170 -11.75 -18.73 -5.10
N PRO A 171 -12.84 -18.80 -5.89
CA PRO A 171 -14.13 -18.17 -5.53
C PRO A 171 -14.65 -18.54 -4.13
N GLY A 172 -14.49 -19.80 -3.71
CA GLY A 172 -14.85 -20.26 -2.37
C GLY A 172 -14.04 -19.56 -1.29
N GLU A 173 -12.72 -19.49 -1.46
CA GLU A 173 -11.84 -18.77 -0.53
C GLU A 173 -12.20 -17.28 -0.42
N VAL A 174 -12.52 -16.63 -1.55
CA VAL A 174 -12.96 -15.24 -1.57
C VAL A 174 -14.31 -15.04 -0.88
N HIS A 175 -15.20 -16.05 -0.96
CA HIS A 175 -16.47 -16.04 -0.23
C HIS A 175 -16.26 -16.07 1.27
N ASP A 176 -15.42 -16.98 1.75
CA ASP A 176 -15.13 -17.17 3.17
C ASP A 176 -14.21 -16.07 3.74
N ASN A 177 -13.28 -15.58 2.92
CA ASN A 177 -12.36 -14.50 3.26
C ASN A 177 -12.33 -13.43 2.15
N PRO A 178 -13.19 -12.41 2.19
CA PRO A 178 -13.23 -11.34 1.17
C PRO A 178 -11.91 -10.59 0.99
N ARG A 179 -11.00 -10.60 1.98
CA ARG A 179 -9.67 -9.98 1.90
C ARG A 179 -8.74 -10.73 0.95
N ALA A 180 -8.96 -12.03 0.73
CA ALA A 180 -8.20 -12.84 -0.22
C ALA A 180 -8.43 -12.45 -1.69
N ARG A 181 -9.48 -11.69 -2.00
CA ARG A 181 -9.84 -11.30 -3.39
C ARG A 181 -8.71 -10.62 -4.16
N SER A 182 -7.86 -9.86 -3.47
CA SER A 182 -6.72 -9.15 -4.08
C SER A 182 -5.40 -9.88 -3.95
N ALA A 183 -5.37 -11.02 -3.27
CA ALA A 183 -4.16 -11.80 -3.05
C ALA A 183 -3.60 -12.36 -4.36
N LYS A 184 -2.27 -12.26 -4.52
CA LYS A 184 -1.51 -12.76 -5.67
C LYS A 184 -0.29 -13.48 -5.17
N LEU A 185 -0.28 -14.81 -5.29
CA LEU A 185 0.87 -15.63 -4.94
C LEU A 185 1.83 -15.74 -6.14
N ARG A 186 3.10 -15.45 -5.92
CA ARG A 186 4.19 -15.75 -6.84
C ARG A 186 5.24 -16.61 -6.17
N CYS A 187 5.83 -17.51 -6.96
CA CYS A 187 6.86 -18.42 -6.50
C CYS A 187 8.03 -18.49 -7.48
N GLY A 188 9.25 -18.57 -6.95
CA GLY A 188 10.48 -18.78 -7.69
C GLY A 188 11.41 -19.74 -6.96
N LEU A 189 12.24 -20.45 -7.72
CA LEU A 189 13.30 -21.32 -7.26
C LEU A 189 14.62 -20.55 -7.26
N ARG A 190 15.39 -20.55 -6.14
CA ARG A 190 16.69 -19.90 -6.13
C ARG A 190 17.62 -20.63 -7.10
N ARG A 191 18.21 -19.87 -8.04
CA ARG A 191 19.20 -20.40 -8.98
C ARG A 191 20.45 -20.85 -8.23
N GLU A 192 21.14 -21.85 -8.77
CA GLU A 192 22.49 -22.17 -8.36
C GLU A 192 23.40 -20.96 -8.67
N ASP A 193 24.27 -20.63 -7.74
CA ASP A 193 25.27 -19.61 -8.01
C ASP A 193 26.19 -20.20 -9.07
N VAL A 194 26.20 -19.65 -10.28
CA VAL A 194 27.14 -20.04 -11.33
C VAL A 194 28.52 -19.65 -10.82
N ALA A 195 29.34 -20.66 -10.58
CA ALA A 195 30.73 -20.51 -10.15
C ALA A 195 31.58 -19.77 -11.21
#